data_991ba9ae743169a30d3d3ba05c2adf78
#
_entry.id   991ba9ae743169a30d3d3ba05c2adf78
#
_cell.length_a   1.000
_cell.length_b   1.000
_cell.length_c   1.000
_cell.angle_alpha   90.00
_cell.angle_beta   90.00
_cell.angle_gamma   90.00
#
_symmetry.space_group_name_H-M   'P 1'
#
loop_
_entity.id
_entity.type
_entity.pdbx_description
1 polymer ?
#
loop_
_entity_poly.entity_id
_entity_poly.type
_entity_poly.pdbx_seq_one_letter_code
_entity_poly.pdbx_strand_id
1 'polypeptide(L)'
;MTNLHRQVLYAEAEVGLPKVVLASRRLRALNSEVDVKPYAFRLTPDNAAGMIQGYDIVVDACDNYPTRYLLNDICRAQGKPYVYGAIEGFCGQVSVFCRTAEAKSYRDLYPDEKAACQLPPAFKGVVGMTPAIVGSVQAHEVMKLVCGYGDVLDGRLWTIDLRTMQSYVIEL
;
A
#
# COMPACT_ATOMS: atom_id res chain seq x y z
N MET A 1 -3.64 20.05 -6.42
CA MET A 1 -5.03 19.80 -6.92
C MET A 1 -5.20 18.45 -7.63
N THR A 2 -4.16 17.82 -8.15
CA THR A 2 -4.27 16.63 -9.03
C THR A 2 -4.82 15.36 -8.37
N ASN A 3 -4.90 15.27 -7.05
CA ASN A 3 -5.27 14.05 -6.34
C ASN A 3 -6.62 14.13 -5.59
N LEU A 4 -7.27 15.30 -5.54
CA LEU A 4 -8.53 15.50 -4.79
C LEU A 4 -9.67 14.60 -5.27
N HIS A 5 -9.70 14.24 -6.56
CA HIS A 5 -10.73 13.36 -7.13
C HIS A 5 -10.74 11.93 -6.55
N ARG A 6 -9.69 11.52 -5.82
CA ARG A 6 -9.56 10.18 -5.24
C ARG A 6 -9.12 10.14 -3.77
N GLN A 7 -8.64 11.24 -3.22
CA GLN A 7 -8.14 11.31 -1.85
C GLN A 7 -9.17 11.96 -0.92
N VAL A 8 -10.15 11.16 -0.48
CA VAL A 8 -11.30 11.59 0.32
C VAL A 8 -10.97 12.16 1.71
N LEU A 9 -9.73 12.02 2.17
CA LEU A 9 -9.26 12.59 3.46
C LEU A 9 -8.98 14.09 3.41
N TYR A 10 -8.97 14.69 2.20
CA TYR A 10 -8.54 16.09 2.00
C TYR A 10 -9.61 16.91 1.30
N ALA A 11 -9.65 18.21 1.58
CA ALA A 11 -10.54 19.17 0.94
C ALA A 11 -9.74 20.19 0.10
N GLU A 12 -10.40 20.85 -0.84
CA GLU A 12 -9.78 21.86 -1.70
C GLU A 12 -9.18 23.01 -0.88
N ALA A 13 -9.87 23.47 0.17
CA ALA A 13 -9.38 24.52 1.07
C ALA A 13 -8.11 24.16 1.84
N GLU A 14 -7.70 22.90 1.83
CA GLU A 14 -6.52 22.37 2.54
C GLU A 14 -5.31 22.17 1.61
N VAL A 15 -5.42 22.57 0.34
CA VAL A 15 -4.31 22.47 -0.62
C VAL A 15 -3.12 23.29 -0.15
N GLY A 16 -1.94 22.65 -0.10
CA GLY A 16 -0.70 23.25 0.42
C GLY A 16 -0.35 22.83 1.85
N LEU A 17 -1.29 22.29 2.60
CA LEU A 17 -1.02 21.78 3.95
C LEU A 17 -0.45 20.34 3.93
N PRO A 18 0.32 19.93 4.95
CA PRO A 18 0.91 18.59 5.03
C PRO A 18 -0.18 17.51 5.11
N LYS A 19 -0.16 16.56 4.18
CA LYS A 19 -1.15 15.48 4.07
C LYS A 19 -1.27 14.64 5.35
N VAL A 20 -0.15 14.29 5.97
CA VAL A 20 -0.14 13.45 7.18
C VAL A 20 -0.86 14.11 8.36
N VAL A 21 -0.76 15.43 8.49
CA VAL A 21 -1.45 16.20 9.54
C VAL A 21 -2.95 16.21 9.29
N LEU A 22 -3.36 16.45 8.05
CA LEU A 22 -4.76 16.46 7.66
C LEU A 22 -5.39 15.07 7.82
N ALA A 23 -4.71 14.02 7.36
CA ALA A 23 -5.14 12.63 7.50
C ALA A 23 -5.31 12.26 8.98
N SER A 24 -4.32 12.57 9.83
CA SER A 24 -4.39 12.29 11.27
C SER A 24 -5.59 13.00 11.92
N ARG A 25 -5.82 14.27 11.60
CA ARG A 25 -6.96 15.03 12.09
C ARG A 25 -8.29 14.38 11.68
N ARG A 26 -8.42 14.00 10.41
CA ARG A 26 -9.64 13.36 9.89
C ARG A 26 -9.91 12.00 10.52
N LEU A 27 -8.88 11.16 10.63
CA LEU A 27 -9.00 9.82 11.22
C LEU A 27 -9.34 9.85 12.69
N ARG A 28 -8.73 10.75 13.47
CA ARG A 28 -9.07 10.94 14.89
C ARG A 28 -10.50 11.48 15.10
N ALA A 29 -10.99 12.29 14.16
CA ALA A 29 -12.38 12.76 14.19
C ALA A 29 -13.39 11.64 13.87
N LEU A 30 -12.99 10.62 13.10
CA LEU A 30 -13.80 9.43 12.82
C LEU A 30 -13.83 8.46 13.99
N ASN A 31 -12.68 8.23 14.65
CA ASN A 31 -12.58 7.38 15.82
C ASN A 31 -11.47 7.89 16.74
N SER A 32 -11.85 8.43 17.89
CA SER A 32 -10.93 9.00 18.89
C SER A 32 -10.17 7.94 19.70
N GLU A 33 -10.62 6.68 19.69
CA GLU A 33 -9.97 5.57 20.41
C GLU A 33 -8.75 5.01 19.66
N VAL A 34 -8.61 5.34 18.37
CA VAL A 34 -7.46 4.88 17.56
C VAL A 34 -6.30 5.86 17.69
N ASP A 35 -5.13 5.35 18.11
CA ASP A 35 -3.89 6.15 18.16
C ASP A 35 -3.31 6.31 16.75
N VAL A 36 -3.47 7.49 16.17
CA VAL A 36 -2.94 7.85 14.86
C VAL A 36 -1.66 8.67 15.02
N LYS A 37 -0.51 8.13 14.61
CA LYS A 37 0.82 8.77 14.68
C LYS A 37 1.24 9.30 13.30
N PRO A 38 1.11 10.61 13.03
CA PRO A 38 1.56 11.20 11.77
C PRO A 38 3.06 11.43 11.78
N TYR A 39 3.73 11.04 10.69
CA TYR A 39 5.16 11.28 10.50
C TYR A 39 5.38 12.13 9.26
N ALA A 40 5.80 13.37 9.45
CA ALA A 40 5.96 14.37 8.40
C ALA A 40 7.38 14.37 7.79
N PHE A 41 7.89 13.18 7.46
CA PHE A 41 9.18 13.02 6.80
C PHE A 41 9.13 11.91 5.74
N ARG A 42 10.10 11.91 4.86
CA ARG A 42 10.24 10.89 3.82
C ARG A 42 10.92 9.65 4.40
N LEU A 43 10.39 8.46 4.07
CA LEU A 43 11.08 7.21 4.34
C LEU A 43 12.35 7.12 3.49
N THR A 44 13.45 6.78 4.16
CA THR A 44 14.77 6.57 3.58
C THR A 44 15.38 5.27 4.12
N PRO A 45 16.42 4.70 3.50
CA PRO A 45 17.11 3.54 4.05
C PRO A 45 17.57 3.73 5.50
N ASP A 46 17.95 4.96 5.89
CA ASP A 46 18.47 5.26 7.22
C ASP A 46 17.41 5.27 8.33
N ASN A 47 16.16 5.62 8.00
CA ASN A 47 15.10 5.80 9.00
C ASN A 47 14.00 4.72 8.97
N ALA A 48 13.80 4.06 7.83
CA ALA A 48 12.64 3.20 7.61
C ALA A 48 12.65 1.97 8.53
N ALA A 49 13.80 1.35 8.78
CA ALA A 49 13.92 0.18 9.64
C ALA A 49 13.48 0.47 11.08
N GLY A 50 13.97 1.58 11.65
CA GLY A 50 13.60 2.00 13.01
C GLY A 50 12.14 2.41 13.12
N MET A 51 11.57 3.01 12.05
CA MET A 51 10.16 3.38 12.02
C MET A 51 9.25 2.15 11.97
N ILE A 52 9.55 1.20 11.09
CA ILE A 52 8.72 0.00 10.88
C ILE A 52 8.79 -0.95 12.09
N GLN A 53 9.88 -0.94 12.85
CA GLN A 53 10.07 -1.81 14.00
C GLN A 53 8.91 -1.79 15.00
N GLY A 54 8.28 -0.64 15.20
CA GLY A 54 7.16 -0.45 16.14
C GLY A 54 5.78 -0.89 15.65
N TYR A 55 5.69 -1.51 14.46
CA TYR A 55 4.42 -1.91 13.85
C TYR A 55 4.42 -3.38 13.48
N ASP A 56 3.26 -4.03 13.49
CA ASP A 56 3.09 -5.46 13.20
C ASP A 56 2.88 -5.73 11.71
N ILE A 57 2.25 -4.80 10.98
CA ILE A 57 1.89 -4.92 9.57
C ILE A 57 2.23 -3.62 8.86
N VAL A 58 2.79 -3.72 7.66
CA VAL A 58 3.04 -2.57 6.77
C VAL A 58 2.07 -2.61 5.59
N VAL A 59 1.36 -1.51 5.34
CA VAL A 59 0.44 -1.37 4.21
C VAL A 59 1.02 -0.40 3.19
N ASP A 60 1.14 -0.85 1.93
CA ASP A 60 1.65 -0.04 0.83
C ASP A 60 0.61 0.98 0.34
N ALA A 61 0.99 2.24 0.37
CA ALA A 61 0.28 3.31 -0.30
C ALA A 61 1.21 4.17 -1.17
N CYS A 62 2.32 3.56 -1.64
CA CYS A 62 3.36 4.22 -2.43
C CYS A 62 3.00 4.24 -3.92
N ASP A 63 3.62 5.17 -4.63
CA ASP A 63 3.46 5.34 -6.08
C ASP A 63 4.76 5.16 -6.86
N ASN A 64 5.79 4.56 -6.23
CA ASN A 64 7.10 4.40 -6.86
C ASN A 64 7.79 3.09 -6.43
N TYR A 65 8.54 2.51 -7.36
CA TYR A 65 9.26 1.25 -7.18
C TYR A 65 10.33 1.29 -6.08
N PRO A 66 11.21 2.32 -5.99
CA PRO A 66 12.26 2.34 -4.96
C PRO A 66 11.71 2.25 -3.53
N THR A 67 10.61 2.94 -3.23
CA THR A 67 9.98 2.86 -1.90
C THR A 67 9.41 1.48 -1.63
N ARG A 68 8.83 0.82 -2.63
CA ARG A 68 8.29 -0.55 -2.50
C ARG A 68 9.38 -1.57 -2.20
N TYR A 69 10.52 -1.49 -2.90
CA TYR A 69 11.68 -2.36 -2.60
C TYR A 69 12.19 -2.12 -1.19
N LEU A 70 12.36 -0.85 -0.79
CA LEU A 70 12.79 -0.50 0.56
C LEU A 70 11.85 -1.09 1.63
N LEU A 71 10.54 -0.92 1.48
CA LEU A 71 9.55 -1.48 2.42
C LEU A 71 9.58 -3.00 2.44
N ASN A 72 9.63 -3.63 1.26
CA ASN A 72 9.71 -5.09 1.14
C ASN A 72 10.93 -5.66 1.88
N ASP A 73 12.12 -5.10 1.63
CA ASP A 73 13.36 -5.60 2.18
C ASP A 73 13.40 -5.47 3.70
N ILE A 74 12.90 -4.35 4.24
CA ILE A 74 12.79 -4.14 5.69
C ILE A 74 11.75 -5.08 6.30
N CYS A 75 10.59 -5.24 5.66
CA CYS A 75 9.56 -6.17 6.13
C CYS A 75 10.08 -7.60 6.16
N ARG A 76 10.80 -8.03 5.13
CA ARG A 76 11.46 -9.33 5.06
C ARG A 76 12.47 -9.50 6.19
N ALA A 77 13.34 -8.50 6.40
CA ALA A 77 14.37 -8.55 7.43
C ALA A 77 13.80 -8.56 8.87
N GLN A 78 12.65 -7.93 9.07
CA GLN A 78 11.99 -7.84 10.39
C GLN A 78 10.89 -8.88 10.59
N GLY A 79 10.63 -9.77 9.62
CA GLY A 79 9.57 -10.79 9.69
C GLY A 79 8.16 -10.20 9.79
N LYS A 80 7.88 -9.12 9.05
CA LYS A 80 6.59 -8.41 9.10
C LYS A 80 5.83 -8.57 7.79
N PRO A 81 4.52 -8.88 7.84
CA PRO A 81 3.68 -8.87 6.66
C PRO A 81 3.68 -7.51 5.97
N TYR A 82 3.85 -7.53 4.65
CA TYR A 82 3.77 -6.37 3.77
C TYR A 82 2.55 -6.50 2.85
N VAL A 83 1.52 -5.71 3.12
CA VAL A 83 0.27 -5.69 2.34
C VAL A 83 0.45 -4.74 1.16
N TYR A 84 0.85 -5.31 0.04
CA TYR A 84 1.08 -4.61 -1.22
C TYR A 84 -0.21 -4.16 -1.88
N GLY A 85 -0.20 -2.96 -2.47
CA GLY A 85 -1.27 -2.47 -3.33
C GLY A 85 -0.72 -1.56 -4.42
N ALA A 86 -1.16 -1.76 -5.67
CA ALA A 86 -0.81 -0.90 -6.79
C ALA A 86 -2.02 -0.61 -7.67
N ILE A 87 -1.98 0.56 -8.32
CA ILE A 87 -3.03 1.01 -9.21
C ILE A 87 -2.44 1.67 -10.45
N GLU A 88 -3.09 1.44 -11.60
CA GLU A 88 -2.79 2.13 -12.83
C GLU A 88 -4.08 2.26 -13.68
N GLY A 89 -4.49 3.50 -13.98
CA GLY A 89 -5.71 3.76 -14.75
C GLY A 89 -6.95 3.14 -14.10
N PHE A 90 -7.44 2.06 -14.70
CA PHE A 90 -8.59 1.28 -14.24
C PHE A 90 -8.17 -0.04 -13.56
N CYS A 91 -6.88 -0.35 -13.54
CA CYS A 91 -6.36 -1.62 -13.04
C CYS A 91 -5.86 -1.48 -11.62
N GLY A 92 -6.06 -2.52 -10.81
CA GLY A 92 -5.58 -2.62 -9.45
C GLY A 92 -5.00 -3.99 -9.13
N GLN A 93 -4.09 -4.03 -8.15
CA GLN A 93 -3.43 -5.24 -7.68
C GLN A 93 -3.29 -5.20 -6.17
N VAL A 94 -3.44 -6.36 -5.52
CA VAL A 94 -3.17 -6.56 -4.08
C VAL A 94 -2.51 -7.93 -3.87
N SER A 95 -1.55 -7.97 -2.95
CA SER A 95 -0.91 -9.20 -2.46
C SER A 95 -0.46 -9.01 -1.02
N VAL A 96 -0.14 -10.10 -0.34
CA VAL A 96 0.53 -10.07 0.96
C VAL A 96 1.90 -10.74 0.83
N PHE A 97 2.94 -10.01 1.17
CA PHE A 97 4.33 -10.46 1.10
C PHE A 97 4.95 -10.59 2.48
N CYS A 98 6.05 -11.32 2.56
CA CYS A 98 6.92 -11.42 3.75
C CYS A 98 6.20 -11.90 5.03
N ARG A 99 5.09 -12.64 4.92
CA ARG A 99 4.32 -13.12 6.06
C ARG A 99 5.10 -14.11 6.92
N THR A 100 5.91 -14.96 6.27
CA THR A 100 6.87 -15.87 6.90
C THR A 100 8.25 -15.73 6.25
N ALA A 101 9.25 -16.40 6.78
CA ALA A 101 10.59 -16.40 6.20
C ALA A 101 10.62 -16.97 4.77
N GLU A 102 9.79 -17.97 4.49
CA GLU A 102 9.68 -18.66 3.20
C GLU A 102 8.64 -18.04 2.27
N ALA A 103 7.81 -17.11 2.78
CA ALA A 103 6.76 -16.48 1.99
C ALA A 103 7.34 -15.69 0.81
N LYS A 104 6.53 -15.52 -0.22
CA LYS A 104 6.86 -14.66 -1.36
C LYS A 104 7.09 -13.21 -0.91
N SER A 105 7.79 -12.47 -1.73
CA SER A 105 8.15 -11.07 -1.53
C SER A 105 7.83 -10.24 -2.77
N TYR A 106 7.90 -8.95 -2.65
CA TYR A 106 7.77 -8.05 -3.81
C TYR A 106 8.82 -8.34 -4.91
N ARG A 107 9.98 -8.91 -4.51
CA ARG A 107 11.04 -9.31 -5.45
C ARG A 107 10.69 -10.56 -6.27
N ASP A 108 9.72 -11.37 -5.82
CA ASP A 108 9.19 -12.48 -6.63
C ASP A 108 8.26 -11.96 -7.75
N LEU A 109 7.55 -10.85 -7.50
CA LEU A 109 6.71 -10.19 -8.50
C LEU A 109 7.54 -9.32 -9.48
N TYR A 110 8.54 -8.60 -8.97
CA TYR A 110 9.44 -7.74 -9.73
C TYR A 110 10.90 -8.08 -9.40
N PRO A 111 11.49 -9.12 -10.03
CA PRO A 111 12.84 -9.60 -9.67
C PRO A 111 13.97 -8.64 -10.08
N ASP A 112 13.80 -7.90 -11.16
CA ASP A 112 14.80 -6.93 -11.64
C ASP A 112 14.45 -5.51 -11.16
N GLU A 113 15.04 -5.14 -10.01
CA GLU A 113 14.87 -3.81 -9.42
C GLU A 113 15.33 -2.68 -10.33
N LYS A 114 16.45 -2.89 -11.06
CA LYS A 114 17.00 -1.85 -11.95
C LYS A 114 16.05 -1.59 -13.11
N ALA A 115 15.56 -2.64 -13.75
CA ALA A 115 14.58 -2.52 -14.82
C ALA A 115 13.27 -1.90 -14.32
N ALA A 116 12.75 -2.35 -13.17
CA ALA A 116 11.53 -1.82 -12.58
C ALA A 116 11.65 -0.32 -12.26
N CYS A 117 12.78 0.12 -11.68
CA CYS A 117 13.02 1.53 -11.36
C CYS A 117 13.23 2.43 -12.59
N GLN A 118 13.49 1.86 -13.76
CA GLN A 118 13.60 2.57 -15.05
C GLN A 118 12.27 2.64 -15.81
N LEU A 119 11.24 1.91 -15.37
CA LEU A 119 9.92 2.00 -15.99
C LEU A 119 9.41 3.45 -15.90
N PRO A 120 8.75 3.94 -16.95
CA PRO A 120 8.11 5.25 -16.90
C PRO A 120 7.12 5.27 -15.73
N PRO A 121 6.92 6.43 -15.10
CA PRO A 121 5.90 6.54 -14.05
C PRO A 121 4.56 6.08 -14.62
N ALA A 122 3.82 5.32 -13.81
CA ALA A 122 2.49 4.83 -14.15
C ALA A 122 1.62 5.96 -14.74
N PHE A 123 0.75 5.61 -15.68
CA PHE A 123 -0.14 6.58 -16.33
C PHE A 123 -0.82 7.48 -15.29
N LYS A 124 -0.68 8.79 -15.43
CA LYS A 124 -1.13 9.76 -14.41
C LYS A 124 -2.65 9.82 -14.22
N GLY A 125 -3.42 9.27 -15.16
CA GLY A 125 -4.87 9.22 -15.09
C GLY A 125 -5.35 7.97 -14.35
N VAL A 126 -5.79 8.15 -13.11
CA VAL A 126 -6.41 7.08 -12.29
C VAL A 126 -7.83 7.51 -11.95
N VAL A 127 -8.82 6.64 -12.20
CA VAL A 127 -10.20 6.90 -11.75
C VAL A 127 -10.30 6.68 -10.24
N GLY A 128 -11.09 7.50 -9.55
CA GLY A 128 -11.16 7.49 -8.09
C GLY A 128 -11.60 6.16 -7.48
N MET A 129 -12.36 5.35 -8.22
CA MET A 129 -12.83 4.04 -7.80
C MET A 129 -11.69 3.02 -7.69
N THR A 130 -10.66 3.09 -8.55
CA THR A 130 -9.55 2.13 -8.51
C THR A 130 -8.83 2.12 -7.16
N PRO A 131 -8.32 3.25 -6.62
CA PRO A 131 -7.70 3.25 -5.30
C PRO A 131 -8.68 2.93 -4.16
N ALA A 132 -9.97 3.26 -4.30
CA ALA A 132 -10.97 2.94 -3.28
C ALA A 132 -11.14 1.42 -3.14
N ILE A 133 -11.25 0.70 -4.26
CA ILE A 133 -11.40 -0.76 -4.29
C ILE A 133 -10.10 -1.43 -3.80
N VAL A 134 -8.95 -1.04 -4.32
CA VAL A 134 -7.65 -1.59 -3.91
C VAL A 134 -7.40 -1.36 -2.42
N GLY A 135 -7.62 -0.14 -1.93
CA GLY A 135 -7.47 0.18 -0.51
C GLY A 135 -8.42 -0.61 0.40
N SER A 136 -9.66 -0.87 -0.06
CA SER A 136 -10.61 -1.72 0.67
C SER A 136 -10.15 -3.18 0.73
N VAL A 137 -9.61 -3.72 -0.37
CA VAL A 137 -9.04 -5.07 -0.39
C VAL A 137 -7.81 -5.16 0.50
N GLN A 138 -6.88 -4.17 0.45
CA GLN A 138 -5.74 -4.12 1.36
C GLN A 138 -6.18 -4.09 2.84
N ALA A 139 -7.17 -3.26 3.19
CA ALA A 139 -7.72 -3.21 4.54
C ALA A 139 -8.32 -4.56 4.97
N HIS A 140 -8.98 -5.26 4.04
CA HIS A 140 -9.52 -6.60 4.30
C HIS A 140 -8.41 -7.64 4.52
N GLU A 141 -7.30 -7.59 3.77
CA GLU A 141 -6.14 -8.44 4.03
C GLU A 141 -5.53 -8.18 5.43
N VAL A 142 -5.45 -6.90 5.85
CA VAL A 142 -5.03 -6.57 7.23
C VAL A 142 -5.98 -7.20 8.26
N MET A 143 -7.29 -7.12 8.05
CA MET A 143 -8.29 -7.74 8.94
C MET A 143 -8.11 -9.26 9.02
N LYS A 144 -7.86 -9.94 7.90
CA LYS A 144 -7.57 -11.39 7.89
C LYS A 144 -6.31 -11.73 8.69
N LEU A 145 -5.24 -10.94 8.53
CA LEU A 145 -3.99 -11.12 9.26
C LEU A 145 -4.18 -10.95 10.78
N VAL A 146 -4.94 -9.95 11.19
CA VAL A 146 -5.16 -9.62 12.62
C VAL A 146 -6.14 -10.57 13.28
N CYS A 147 -7.24 -10.89 12.60
CA CYS A 147 -8.35 -11.65 13.17
C CYS A 147 -8.26 -13.16 12.89
N GLY A 148 -7.34 -13.61 12.04
CA GLY A 148 -7.09 -15.03 11.78
C GLY A 148 -8.25 -15.75 11.05
N TYR A 149 -8.93 -15.08 10.12
CA TYR A 149 -10.00 -15.69 9.32
C TYR A 149 -9.69 -15.64 7.82
N GLY A 150 -10.35 -16.53 7.07
CA GLY A 150 -10.26 -16.61 5.61
C GLY A 150 -8.85 -16.89 5.09
N ASP A 151 -8.69 -16.83 3.77
CA ASP A 151 -7.43 -17.07 3.09
C ASP A 151 -6.75 -15.75 2.74
N VAL A 152 -5.59 -15.48 3.34
CA VAL A 152 -4.74 -14.33 3.04
C VAL A 152 -4.15 -14.49 1.63
N LEU A 153 -3.97 -13.41 0.91
CA LEU A 153 -3.31 -13.37 -0.40
C LEU A 153 -1.78 -13.58 -0.31
N ASP A 154 -1.34 -14.48 0.55
CA ASP A 154 0.06 -14.86 0.71
C ASP A 154 0.52 -15.71 -0.48
N GLY A 155 1.56 -15.26 -1.19
CA GLY A 155 2.04 -15.90 -2.42
C GLY A 155 1.08 -15.80 -3.62
N ARG A 156 0.04 -15.01 -3.53
CA ARG A 156 -0.99 -14.82 -4.55
C ARG A 156 -1.18 -13.35 -4.89
N LEU A 157 -1.41 -13.06 -6.15
CA LEU A 157 -1.70 -11.71 -6.63
C LEU A 157 -3.18 -11.61 -7.06
N TRP A 158 -3.97 -10.85 -6.34
CA TRP A 158 -5.29 -10.45 -6.81
C TRP A 158 -5.15 -9.26 -7.77
N THR A 159 -5.83 -9.33 -8.92
CA THR A 159 -5.87 -8.26 -9.93
C THR A 159 -7.30 -7.93 -10.30
N ILE A 160 -7.56 -6.68 -10.69
CA ILE A 160 -8.86 -6.24 -11.23
C ILE A 160 -8.67 -5.25 -12.38
N ASP A 161 -9.52 -5.37 -13.42
CA ASP A 161 -9.71 -4.35 -14.46
C ASP A 161 -11.15 -3.84 -14.38
N LEU A 162 -11.33 -2.59 -13.95
CA LEU A 162 -12.66 -1.96 -13.79
C LEU A 162 -13.37 -1.65 -15.09
N ARG A 163 -12.69 -1.69 -16.24
CA ARG A 163 -13.37 -1.52 -17.55
C ARG A 163 -14.20 -2.72 -17.91
N THR A 164 -13.75 -3.90 -17.49
CA THR A 164 -14.40 -5.19 -17.78
C THR A 164 -15.04 -5.82 -16.56
N MET A 165 -14.74 -5.30 -15.35
CA MET A 165 -15.10 -5.87 -14.05
C MET A 165 -14.54 -7.29 -13.84
N GLN A 166 -13.51 -7.66 -14.59
CA GLN A 166 -12.83 -8.95 -14.41
C GLN A 166 -11.81 -8.86 -13.29
N SER A 167 -11.82 -9.86 -12.43
CA SER A 167 -10.81 -10.01 -11.38
C SER A 167 -10.29 -11.44 -11.35
N TYR A 168 -9.00 -11.58 -11.03
CA TYR A 168 -8.31 -12.85 -10.98
C TYR A 168 -7.43 -12.93 -9.74
N VAL A 169 -7.21 -14.16 -9.26
CA VAL A 169 -6.16 -14.48 -8.28
C VAL A 169 -5.15 -15.37 -8.99
N ILE A 170 -3.88 -14.97 -8.98
CA ILE A 170 -2.77 -15.63 -9.69
C ILE A 170 -1.75 -16.07 -8.64
N GLU A 171 -1.27 -17.31 -8.71
CA GLU A 171 -0.15 -17.80 -7.89
C GLU A 171 1.17 -17.15 -8.36
N LEU A 172 2.05 -16.77 -7.41
CA LEU A 172 3.34 -16.11 -7.65
C LEU A 172 4.53 -17.07 -7.58
#